data_6906928c05bd015cda1604b59e3aa2ab
#
_entry.id   6906928c05bd015cda1604b59e3aa2ab
#
_cell.length_a   1.000
_cell.length_b   1.000
_cell.length_c   1.000
_cell.angle_alpha   90.00
_cell.angle_beta   90.00
_cell.angle_gamma   90.00
#
_symmetry.space_group_name_H-M   'P 1'
#
loop_
_entity.id
_entity.type
_entity.pdbx_description
1 polymer ?
#
loop_
_entity_poly.entity_id
_entity_poly.type
_entity_poly.pdbx_seq_one_letter_code
_entity_poly.pdbx_strand_id
1 'polypeptide(L)'
;MIFMDITIHTSFLPHDDPEESVACYRDTLGFEVRNDVGQGKMRWITVGPKDQPSTSILLAPPAADPGITDDERRTITEMMAKGTYGWILLATRDLDATFEKVQAGDAEVVQEPTEQPYGIRDCAFRDPAGNLVRIQELR
;
A
#
# COMPACT_ATOMS: atom_id res chain seq x y z
N MET A 1 32.20 6.73 17.51
CA MET A 1 31.03 6.56 16.64
C MET A 1 29.78 6.39 17.49
N ILE A 2 28.73 7.12 17.16
CA ILE A 2 27.46 6.96 17.84
C ILE A 2 26.58 6.05 16.98
N PHE A 3 26.15 4.94 17.56
CA PHE A 3 25.20 4.04 16.91
C PHE A 3 23.78 4.42 17.36
N MET A 4 22.90 4.69 16.40
CA MET A 4 21.51 4.96 16.68
C MET A 4 20.67 3.71 16.43
N ASP A 5 19.89 3.33 17.42
CA ASP A 5 19.00 2.17 17.33
C ASP A 5 17.64 2.63 16.75
N ILE A 6 17.65 2.93 15.46
CA ILE A 6 16.47 3.41 14.74
C ILE A 6 16.09 2.40 13.65
N THR A 7 14.84 2.02 13.62
CA THR A 7 14.30 1.12 12.60
C THR A 7 13.07 1.75 11.95
N ILE A 8 12.66 1.22 10.80
CA ILE A 8 11.40 1.61 10.19
C ILE A 8 10.29 0.80 10.85
N HIS A 9 9.39 1.48 11.54
CA HIS A 9 8.28 0.83 12.24
C HIS A 9 7.03 0.77 11.38
N THR A 10 6.58 1.92 10.88
CA THR A 10 5.31 2.03 10.16
C THR A 10 5.42 3.11 9.09
N SER A 11 4.92 2.80 7.91
CA SER A 11 4.72 3.76 6.82
C SER A 11 3.22 3.93 6.59
N PHE A 12 2.83 5.01 5.93
CA PHE A 12 1.43 5.39 5.78
C PHE A 12 0.99 5.29 4.33
N LEU A 13 -0.24 4.77 4.13
CA LEU A 13 -0.96 4.88 2.87
C LEU A 13 -2.40 5.30 3.15
N PRO A 14 -2.95 6.24 2.38
CA PRO A 14 -4.35 6.61 2.58
C PRO A 14 -5.30 5.51 2.09
N HIS A 15 -6.45 5.39 2.75
CA HIS A 15 -7.56 4.60 2.23
C HIS A 15 -8.70 5.54 1.82
N ASP A 16 -9.61 5.04 1.00
CA ASP A 16 -10.87 5.71 0.67
C ASP A 16 -12.03 4.88 1.23
N ASP A 17 -12.10 3.62 0.85
CA ASP A 17 -13.00 2.64 1.45
C ASP A 17 -12.17 1.67 2.29
N PRO A 18 -12.23 1.75 3.63
CA PRO A 18 -11.39 0.90 4.49
C PRO A 18 -11.57 -0.60 4.27
N GLU A 19 -12.81 -1.05 4.04
CA GLU A 19 -13.08 -2.48 3.83
C GLU A 19 -12.45 -2.99 2.54
N GLU A 20 -12.53 -2.21 1.46
CA GLU A 20 -11.92 -2.59 0.19
C GLU A 20 -10.40 -2.60 0.29
N SER A 21 -9.82 -1.62 0.99
CA SER A 21 -8.36 -1.58 1.20
C SER A 21 -7.89 -2.77 2.03
N VAL A 22 -8.60 -3.11 3.12
CA VAL A 22 -8.25 -4.28 3.92
C VAL A 22 -8.34 -5.54 3.08
N ALA A 23 -9.39 -5.70 2.27
CA ALA A 23 -9.52 -6.86 1.41
C ALA A 23 -8.35 -7.00 0.44
N CYS A 24 -7.88 -5.88 -0.13
CA CYS A 24 -6.73 -5.88 -1.03
C CYS A 24 -5.47 -6.38 -0.32
N TYR A 25 -5.12 -5.80 0.82
CA TYR A 25 -3.87 -6.14 1.50
C TYR A 25 -3.94 -7.49 2.22
N ARG A 26 -5.06 -7.81 2.86
CA ARG A 26 -5.24 -9.08 3.58
C ARG A 26 -5.53 -10.24 2.65
N ASP A 27 -6.54 -10.11 1.78
CA ASP A 27 -7.04 -11.25 1.01
C ASP A 27 -6.24 -11.46 -0.29
N THR A 28 -5.88 -10.39 -0.98
CA THR A 28 -5.10 -10.50 -2.23
C THR A 28 -3.62 -10.67 -1.95
N LEU A 29 -3.04 -9.83 -1.11
CA LEU A 29 -1.60 -9.86 -0.84
C LEU A 29 -1.19 -10.77 0.32
N GLY A 30 -2.14 -11.25 1.12
CA GLY A 30 -1.87 -12.16 2.22
C GLY A 30 -1.26 -11.50 3.46
N PHE A 31 -1.40 -10.19 3.60
CA PHE A 31 -0.95 -9.49 4.80
C PHE A 31 -1.85 -9.80 5.98
N GLU A 32 -1.32 -9.66 7.18
CA GLU A 32 -2.13 -9.77 8.39
C GLU A 32 -2.57 -8.39 8.87
N VAL A 33 -3.77 -8.32 9.46
CA VAL A 33 -4.25 -7.12 10.15
C VAL A 33 -3.72 -7.18 11.57
N ARG A 34 -2.99 -6.15 11.99
CA ARG A 34 -2.35 -6.10 13.31
C ARG A 34 -3.08 -5.20 14.29
N ASN A 35 -3.79 -4.19 13.78
CA ASN A 35 -4.60 -3.30 14.58
C ASN A 35 -5.66 -2.68 13.70
N ASP A 36 -6.80 -2.34 14.30
CA ASP A 36 -7.93 -1.74 13.57
C ASP A 36 -8.74 -0.94 14.56
N VAL A 37 -8.65 0.39 14.50
CA VAL A 37 -9.33 1.29 15.42
C VAL A 37 -10.12 2.35 14.66
N GLY A 38 -11.24 2.77 15.22
CA GLY A 38 -12.11 3.77 14.63
C GLY A 38 -13.34 3.17 13.98
N GLN A 39 -14.11 4.00 13.27
CA GLN A 39 -15.38 3.61 12.66
C GLN A 39 -15.57 4.31 11.32
N GLY A 40 -16.29 3.66 10.42
CA GLY A 40 -16.60 4.21 9.10
C GLY A 40 -15.32 4.54 8.34
N LYS A 41 -15.24 5.74 7.79
CA LYS A 41 -14.05 6.19 7.07
C LYS A 41 -12.94 6.70 8.01
N MET A 42 -13.26 6.90 9.29
CA MET A 42 -12.28 7.30 10.30
C MET A 42 -11.74 6.07 11.01
N ARG A 43 -11.08 5.20 10.23
CA ARG A 43 -10.43 3.98 10.72
C ARG A 43 -8.94 4.02 10.41
N TRP A 44 -8.17 3.57 11.38
CA TRP A 44 -6.71 3.41 11.26
C TRP A 44 -6.42 1.92 11.36
N ILE A 45 -5.96 1.33 10.26
CA ILE A 45 -5.81 -0.11 10.14
C ILE A 45 -4.34 -0.43 9.84
N THR A 46 -3.70 -1.16 10.74
CA THR A 46 -2.30 -1.56 10.58
C THR A 46 -2.25 -2.94 9.97
N VAL A 47 -1.54 -3.06 8.86
CA VAL A 47 -1.35 -4.33 8.14
C VAL A 47 0.13 -4.55 7.86
N GLY A 48 0.51 -5.79 7.59
CA GLY A 48 1.87 -6.09 7.18
C GLY A 48 2.06 -7.54 6.80
N PRO A 49 3.16 -7.86 6.10
CA PRO A 49 3.49 -9.24 5.77
C PRO A 49 3.72 -10.07 7.03
N LYS A 50 3.21 -11.30 7.05
CA LYS A 50 3.37 -12.18 8.20
C LYS A 50 4.82 -12.42 8.58
N ASP A 51 5.70 -12.48 7.59
CA ASP A 51 7.12 -12.74 7.80
C ASP A 51 7.93 -11.47 8.11
N GLN A 52 7.28 -10.32 8.22
CA GLN A 52 7.91 -9.05 8.54
C GLN A 52 7.18 -8.38 9.71
N PRO A 53 7.23 -8.99 10.92
CA PRO A 53 6.39 -8.55 12.04
C PRO A 53 6.75 -7.18 12.63
N SER A 54 7.96 -6.68 12.38
CA SER A 54 8.42 -5.43 12.98
C SER A 54 8.17 -4.20 12.09
N THR A 55 7.66 -4.37 10.89
CA THR A 55 7.39 -3.27 9.96
C THR A 55 5.96 -3.35 9.44
N SER A 56 5.25 -2.24 9.44
CA SER A 56 3.84 -2.21 9.11
C SER A 56 3.52 -1.08 8.14
N ILE A 57 2.35 -1.21 7.51
CA ILE A 57 1.70 -0.14 6.76
C ILE A 57 0.47 0.27 7.55
N LEU A 58 0.32 1.57 7.79
CA LEU A 58 -0.89 2.13 8.38
C LEU A 58 -1.80 2.63 7.26
N LEU A 59 -2.92 1.96 7.07
CA LEU A 59 -3.98 2.43 6.18
C LEU A 59 -4.84 3.40 6.99
N ALA A 60 -4.87 4.66 6.58
CA ALA A 60 -5.49 5.71 7.37
C ALA A 60 -6.30 6.67 6.51
N PRO A 61 -7.24 7.42 7.11
CA PRO A 61 -8.01 8.41 6.36
C PRO A 61 -7.08 9.45 5.74
N PRO A 62 -7.32 9.84 4.48
CA PRO A 62 -6.53 10.89 3.88
C PRO A 62 -6.80 12.23 4.54
N ALA A 63 -5.76 13.03 4.74
CA ALA A 63 -5.90 14.40 5.26
C ALA A 63 -6.64 14.47 6.60
N ALA A 64 -6.42 13.51 7.49
CA ALA A 64 -7.06 13.48 8.80
C ALA A 64 -6.41 14.43 9.81
N ASP A 65 -5.24 14.97 9.49
CA ASP A 65 -4.52 15.88 10.39
C ASP A 65 -5.30 17.19 10.55
N PRO A 66 -5.48 17.68 11.79
CA PRO A 66 -6.22 18.93 12.03
C PRO A 66 -5.64 20.17 11.35
N GLY A 67 -4.34 20.15 11.01
CA GLY A 67 -3.70 21.28 10.33
C GLY A 67 -3.99 21.38 8.83
N ILE A 68 -4.69 20.42 8.26
CA ILE A 68 -4.97 20.38 6.82
C ILE A 68 -6.23 21.18 6.50
N THR A 69 -6.14 22.10 5.53
CA THR A 69 -7.27 22.92 5.11
C THR A 69 -8.23 22.13 4.22
N ASP A 70 -9.46 22.64 4.05
CA ASP A 70 -10.44 22.00 3.15
C ASP A 70 -9.96 21.97 1.70
N ASP A 71 -9.28 23.02 1.25
CA ASP A 71 -8.72 23.07 -0.11
C ASP A 71 -7.62 22.03 -0.29
N GLU A 72 -6.75 21.89 0.70
CA GLU A 72 -5.70 20.85 0.68
C GLU A 72 -6.31 19.46 0.69
N ARG A 73 -7.35 19.24 1.49
CA ARG A 73 -8.05 17.95 1.54
C ARG A 73 -8.66 17.60 0.20
N ARG A 74 -9.26 18.57 -0.48
CA ARG A 74 -9.84 18.38 -1.81
C ARG A 74 -8.76 18.01 -2.82
N THR A 75 -7.62 18.70 -2.78
CA THR A 75 -6.47 18.41 -3.66
C THR A 75 -5.94 16.99 -3.45
N ILE A 76 -5.79 16.58 -2.20
CA ILE A 76 -5.34 15.21 -1.88
C ILE A 76 -6.31 14.19 -2.44
N THR A 77 -7.62 14.39 -2.25
CA THR A 77 -8.64 13.47 -2.75
C THR A 77 -8.60 13.38 -4.28
N GLU A 78 -8.41 14.50 -4.96
CA GLU A 78 -8.30 14.52 -6.42
C GLU A 78 -7.06 13.76 -6.89
N MET A 79 -5.92 13.93 -6.21
CA MET A 79 -4.69 13.22 -6.55
C MET A 79 -4.81 11.72 -6.29
N MET A 80 -5.49 11.33 -5.21
CA MET A 80 -5.77 9.92 -4.95
C MET A 80 -6.61 9.32 -6.07
N ALA A 81 -7.66 10.01 -6.49
CA ALA A 81 -8.54 9.55 -7.57
C ALA A 81 -7.79 9.39 -8.90
N LYS A 82 -6.80 10.24 -9.15
CA LYS A 82 -5.92 10.13 -10.33
C LYS A 82 -4.86 9.03 -10.18
N GLY A 83 -4.64 8.55 -8.97
CA GLY A 83 -3.61 7.55 -8.71
C GLY A 83 -2.19 8.12 -8.65
N THR A 84 -2.04 9.39 -8.29
CA THR A 84 -0.75 10.07 -8.26
C THR A 84 -0.31 10.51 -6.87
N TYR A 85 -1.03 10.11 -5.82
CA TYR A 85 -0.76 10.57 -4.46
C TYR A 85 0.13 9.61 -3.67
N GLY A 86 -0.29 8.36 -3.49
CA GLY A 86 0.43 7.39 -2.67
C GLY A 86 1.06 6.28 -3.50
N TRP A 87 2.17 5.73 -3.01
CA TRP A 87 2.80 4.58 -3.65
C TRP A 87 3.63 3.80 -2.65
N ILE A 88 3.87 2.53 -2.95
CA ILE A 88 4.74 1.68 -2.16
C ILE A 88 5.46 0.68 -3.07
N LEU A 89 6.69 0.32 -2.70
CA LEU A 89 7.44 -0.72 -3.37
C LEU A 89 7.53 -1.93 -2.46
N LEU A 90 6.98 -3.04 -2.91
CA LEU A 90 7.04 -4.33 -2.24
C LEU A 90 8.02 -5.24 -2.99
N ALA A 91 8.37 -6.37 -2.39
CA ALA A 91 9.26 -7.33 -3.02
C ALA A 91 8.75 -8.75 -2.76
N THR A 92 8.98 -9.64 -3.71
CA THR A 92 8.61 -11.05 -3.60
C THR A 92 9.66 -11.93 -4.28
N ARG A 93 9.77 -13.18 -3.83
CA ARG A 93 10.62 -14.16 -4.50
C ARG A 93 9.92 -14.83 -5.67
N ASP A 94 8.60 -14.71 -5.75
CA ASP A 94 7.80 -15.30 -6.83
C ASP A 94 6.84 -14.25 -7.39
N LEU A 95 7.33 -13.48 -8.34
CA LEU A 95 6.57 -12.39 -8.94
C LEU A 95 5.40 -12.93 -9.75
N ASP A 96 5.57 -14.02 -10.48
CA ASP A 96 4.52 -14.56 -11.34
C ASP A 96 3.33 -15.04 -10.52
N ALA A 97 3.56 -15.77 -9.43
CA ALA A 97 2.49 -16.24 -8.57
C ALA A 97 1.78 -15.07 -7.88
N THR A 98 2.53 -14.07 -7.45
CA THR A 98 1.97 -12.87 -6.85
C THR A 98 1.09 -12.12 -7.86
N PHE A 99 1.58 -11.96 -9.08
CA PHE A 99 0.82 -11.26 -10.13
C PHE A 99 -0.46 -12.00 -10.48
N GLU A 100 -0.44 -13.31 -10.52
CA GLU A 100 -1.66 -14.11 -10.78
C GLU A 100 -2.74 -13.82 -9.74
N LYS A 101 -2.37 -13.70 -8.46
CA LYS A 101 -3.31 -13.34 -7.40
C LYS A 101 -3.88 -11.94 -7.59
N VAL A 102 -3.01 -10.99 -7.92
CA VAL A 102 -3.43 -9.60 -8.16
C VAL A 102 -4.39 -9.54 -9.34
N GLN A 103 -4.06 -10.21 -10.42
CA GLN A 103 -4.86 -10.22 -11.65
C GLN A 103 -6.22 -10.90 -11.45
N ALA A 104 -6.29 -11.91 -10.60
CA ALA A 104 -7.53 -12.62 -10.31
C ALA A 104 -8.48 -11.81 -9.43
N GLY A 105 -8.00 -10.77 -8.74
CA GLY A 105 -8.81 -9.87 -7.93
C GLY A 105 -9.34 -8.69 -8.74
N ASP A 106 -9.84 -7.69 -8.04
CA ASP A 106 -10.43 -6.50 -8.65
C ASP A 106 -9.43 -5.36 -8.86
N ALA A 107 -8.13 -5.62 -8.66
CA ALA A 107 -7.11 -4.58 -8.77
C ALA A 107 -6.93 -4.13 -10.23
N GLU A 108 -6.71 -2.82 -10.39
CA GLU A 108 -6.39 -2.25 -11.69
C GLU A 108 -4.91 -2.52 -11.98
N VAL A 109 -4.61 -3.39 -12.95
CA VAL A 109 -3.24 -3.67 -13.35
C VAL A 109 -2.69 -2.50 -14.15
N VAL A 110 -1.59 -1.94 -13.69
CA VAL A 110 -0.90 -0.83 -14.38
C VAL A 110 0.21 -1.36 -15.29
N GLN A 111 0.93 -2.38 -14.82
CA GLN A 111 2.03 -2.97 -15.57
C GLN A 111 2.15 -4.45 -15.25
N GLU A 112 2.14 -5.29 -16.27
CA GLU A 112 2.41 -6.72 -16.12
C GLU A 112 3.89 -6.95 -15.78
N PRO A 113 4.25 -8.15 -15.27
CA PRO A 113 5.64 -8.46 -14.99
C PRO A 113 6.54 -8.14 -16.18
N THR A 114 7.51 -7.27 -15.98
CA THR A 114 8.38 -6.73 -17.03
C THR A 114 9.80 -6.62 -16.53
N GLU A 115 10.76 -7.03 -17.36
CA GLU A 115 12.18 -6.83 -17.09
C GLU A 115 12.51 -5.36 -17.40
N GLN A 116 12.97 -4.64 -16.39
CA GLN A 116 13.35 -3.24 -16.56
C GLN A 116 14.79 -3.09 -17.05
N PRO A 117 15.13 -1.99 -17.74
CA PRO A 117 16.49 -1.78 -18.24
C PRO A 117 17.59 -1.84 -17.17
N TYR A 118 17.23 -1.57 -15.92
CA TYR A 118 18.19 -1.57 -14.79
C TYR A 118 18.31 -2.94 -14.12
N GLY A 119 17.80 -4.01 -14.75
CA GLY A 119 18.02 -5.38 -14.28
C GLY A 119 17.06 -5.87 -13.21
N ILE A 120 15.98 -5.18 -12.96
CA ILE A 120 14.93 -5.59 -12.00
C ILE A 120 13.67 -5.98 -12.78
N ARG A 121 13.06 -7.09 -12.40
CA ARG A 121 11.77 -7.50 -12.94
C ARG A 121 10.69 -7.12 -11.95
N ASP A 122 9.66 -6.40 -12.40
CA ASP A 122 8.59 -5.91 -11.54
C ASP A 122 7.24 -5.88 -12.23
N CYS A 123 6.19 -5.67 -11.44
CA CYS A 123 4.84 -5.37 -11.90
C CYS A 123 4.25 -4.24 -11.04
N ALA A 124 3.11 -3.71 -11.46
CA ALA A 124 2.44 -2.65 -10.71
C ALA A 124 0.93 -2.73 -10.86
N PHE A 125 0.22 -2.39 -9.81
CA PHE A 125 -1.23 -2.27 -9.81
C PHE A 125 -1.65 -1.14 -8.89
N ARG A 126 -2.92 -0.74 -8.96
CA ARG A 126 -3.49 0.24 -8.03
C ARG A 126 -4.33 -0.46 -6.99
N ASP A 127 -4.18 -0.06 -5.73
CA ASP A 127 -5.08 -0.52 -4.68
C ASP A 127 -6.42 0.24 -4.78
N PRO A 128 -7.45 -0.12 -3.98
CA PRO A 128 -8.76 0.52 -4.08
C PRO A 128 -8.78 2.03 -3.80
N ALA A 129 -7.77 2.55 -3.12
CA ALA A 129 -7.66 3.99 -2.85
C ALA A 129 -6.86 4.74 -3.91
N GLY A 130 -6.40 4.05 -4.94
CA GLY A 130 -5.60 4.63 -6.01
C GLY A 130 -4.09 4.66 -5.74
N ASN A 131 -3.64 4.07 -4.64
CA ASN A 131 -2.21 3.98 -4.37
C ASN A 131 -1.53 3.06 -5.39
N LEU A 132 -0.38 3.49 -5.91
CA LEU A 132 0.40 2.65 -6.80
C LEU A 132 1.19 1.63 -5.98
N VAL A 133 0.91 0.36 -6.19
CA VAL A 133 1.63 -0.74 -5.55
C VAL A 133 2.52 -1.39 -6.59
N ARG A 134 3.83 -1.19 -6.44
CA ARG A 134 4.82 -1.83 -7.30
C ARG A 134 5.45 -2.99 -6.56
N ILE A 135 5.63 -4.10 -7.24
CA ILE A 135 6.22 -5.30 -6.64
C ILE A 135 7.40 -5.73 -7.50
N GLN A 136 8.59 -5.78 -6.90
CA GLN A 136 9.77 -6.24 -7.59
C GLN A 136 10.14 -7.66 -7.18
N GLU A 137 10.75 -8.38 -8.09
CA GLU A 137 11.23 -9.74 -7.85
C GLU A 137 12.60 -9.70 -7.18
N LEU A 138 12.73 -10.45 -6.10
CA LEU A 138 14.03 -10.66 -5.45
C LEU A 138 14.78 -11.77 -6.20
N ARG A 139 16.06 -11.50 -6.50
CA ARG A 139 16.94 -12.43 -7.23
C ARG A 139 18.17 -12.80 -6.44
#